data_66227424199a836183e3ccefb796ede2
#
_entry.id   66227424199a836183e3ccefb796ede2
#
_cell.length_a   1.000
_cell.length_b   1.000
_cell.length_c   1.000
_cell.angle_alpha   90.00
_cell.angle_beta   90.00
_cell.angle_gamma   90.00
#
_symmetry.space_group_name_H-M   'P 1'
#
loop_
_entity.id
_entity.type
_entity.pdbx_description
1 polymer ?
#
loop_
_entity_poly.entity_id
_entity_poly.type
_entity_poly.pdbx_seq_one_letter_code
_entity_poly.pdbx_strand_id
1 'polypeptide(L)'
;INGNQVINSTNKTTEIPFSFTVNTNNRTGYTATLSAETENTALTNATSTSGAKINSISSAGSLGDFSNNTWGYEFGASSNYAPIPSTSTPAQILQTAGKTNGNEMNSIKIGMKLADNLESGNYTNKLILSFVSNPYTPIAIMTEGLDFNTKLKSLETYTNKIEHFKKSTVAPAASMNVKNIEDEESDYEIKLWFNPTDKTAYYYTEPEKVYLNTYSQHMFHAVYDYVGPLGDY
;
A
#
# COMPACT_ATOMS: atom_id res chain seq x y z
N ILE A 1 22.15 11.93 6.20
CA ILE A 1 22.03 13.40 6.30
C ILE A 1 23.39 13.90 6.71
N ASN A 2 24.07 14.58 5.82
CA ASN A 2 25.34 15.23 6.11
C ASN A 2 25.06 16.72 6.33
N GLY A 3 25.39 17.25 7.48
CA GLY A 3 25.28 18.69 7.75
C GLY A 3 25.71 19.02 9.14
N ASN A 4 26.49 20.11 9.24
CA ASN A 4 26.74 20.77 10.52
C ASN A 4 25.46 21.52 10.88
N GLN A 5 24.75 21.04 11.87
CA GLN A 5 23.56 21.71 12.39
C GLN A 5 23.99 22.80 13.37
N VAL A 6 23.50 24.02 13.15
CA VAL A 6 23.69 25.10 14.09
C VAL A 6 22.73 24.92 15.25
N ILE A 7 23.27 24.72 16.44
CA ILE A 7 22.48 24.60 17.67
C ILE A 7 21.96 25.98 18.06
N ASN A 8 20.67 26.08 18.39
CA ASN A 8 20.12 27.28 18.98
C ASN A 8 20.88 27.62 20.28
N SER A 9 21.56 28.76 20.31
CA SER A 9 22.41 29.15 21.44
C SER A 9 21.63 29.38 22.75
N THR A 10 20.36 29.73 22.67
CA THR A 10 19.49 29.97 23.84
C THR A 10 18.90 28.68 24.39
N ASN A 11 18.31 27.83 23.54
CA ASN A 11 17.58 26.65 23.96
C ASN A 11 18.43 25.38 23.88
N LYS A 12 19.59 25.45 23.22
CA LYS A 12 20.47 24.29 22.93
C LYS A 12 19.79 23.17 22.16
N THR A 13 18.79 23.54 21.37
CA THR A 13 17.99 22.60 20.56
C THR A 13 18.32 22.76 19.09
N THR A 14 18.13 21.70 18.31
CA THR A 14 18.15 21.73 16.86
C THR A 14 17.18 20.72 16.27
N GLU A 15 16.70 20.99 15.07
CA GLU A 15 15.84 20.11 14.29
C GLU A 15 16.43 19.87 12.90
N ILE A 16 16.37 18.65 12.45
CA ILE A 16 16.84 18.25 11.12
C ILE A 16 15.66 17.64 10.38
N PRO A 17 14.99 18.37 9.49
CA PRO A 17 13.93 17.84 8.67
C PRO A 17 14.50 17.04 7.49
N PHE A 18 13.81 15.96 7.12
CA PHE A 18 13.99 15.30 5.84
C PHE A 18 12.65 14.72 5.37
N SER A 19 12.53 14.49 4.08
CA SER A 19 11.33 13.94 3.47
C SER A 19 11.66 12.75 2.59
N PHE A 20 10.66 11.92 2.38
CA PHE A 20 10.73 10.82 1.41
C PHE A 20 9.40 10.72 0.66
N THR A 21 9.47 10.19 -0.54
CA THR A 21 8.30 9.95 -1.40
C THR A 21 8.18 8.47 -1.67
N VAL A 22 6.97 7.93 -1.57
CA VAL A 22 6.67 6.54 -1.92
C VAL A 22 5.64 6.52 -3.04
N ASN A 23 5.91 5.72 -4.06
CA ASN A 23 4.97 5.41 -5.13
C ASN A 23 4.76 3.90 -5.18
N THR A 24 3.51 3.48 -5.08
CA THR A 24 3.12 2.08 -5.21
C THR A 24 1.80 1.94 -5.95
N ASN A 25 1.69 0.91 -6.78
CA ASN A 25 0.43 0.49 -7.39
C ASN A 25 -0.27 -0.62 -6.59
N ASN A 26 0.27 -1.00 -5.43
CA ASN A 26 -0.36 -2.00 -4.59
C ASN A 26 -1.70 -1.50 -4.05
N ARG A 27 -2.77 -2.24 -4.32
CA ARG A 27 -4.15 -1.91 -3.94
C ARG A 27 -4.40 -1.90 -2.44
N THR A 28 -3.57 -2.59 -1.68
CA THR A 28 -3.62 -2.62 -0.21
C THR A 28 -2.63 -1.67 0.44
N GLY A 29 -1.85 -0.93 -0.38
CA GLY A 29 -0.89 0.05 0.12
C GLY A 29 0.41 -0.55 0.64
N TYR A 30 1.03 0.15 1.57
CA TYR A 30 2.32 -0.23 2.15
C TYR A 30 2.40 0.15 3.62
N THR A 31 3.35 -0.45 4.30
CA THR A 31 3.75 -0.11 5.67
C THR A 31 5.17 0.43 5.66
N ALA A 32 5.39 1.55 6.35
CA ALA A 32 6.71 2.13 6.56
C ALA A 32 7.11 2.01 8.03
N THR A 33 8.36 1.59 8.27
CA THR A 33 8.93 1.48 9.62
C THR A 33 10.24 2.23 9.72
N LEU A 34 10.55 2.69 10.93
CA LEU A 34 11.80 3.33 11.29
C LEU A 34 12.48 2.53 12.39
N SER A 35 13.81 2.37 12.31
CA SER A 35 14.63 1.84 13.41
C SER A 35 16.06 2.38 13.34
N ALA A 36 16.80 2.25 14.42
CA ALA A 36 18.25 2.27 14.37
C ALA A 36 18.75 1.00 13.64
N GLU A 37 19.96 1.03 13.06
CA GLU A 37 20.57 -0.15 12.42
C GLU A 37 20.90 -1.26 13.42
N THR A 38 21.09 -0.90 14.69
CA THR A 38 21.46 -1.83 15.77
C THR A 38 20.57 -1.60 16.99
N GLU A 39 20.82 -2.35 18.08
CA GLU A 39 20.18 -2.11 19.37
C GLU A 39 20.62 -0.79 20.02
N ASN A 40 21.75 -0.23 19.60
CA ASN A 40 22.20 1.07 20.08
C ASN A 40 21.42 2.21 19.42
N THR A 41 20.56 2.86 20.18
CA THR A 41 19.76 4.00 19.73
C THR A 41 20.41 5.36 20.03
N ALA A 42 21.57 5.40 20.68
CA ALA A 42 22.27 6.63 20.95
C ALA A 42 23.16 7.07 19.78
N LEU A 43 23.30 8.38 19.60
CA LEU A 43 24.37 8.92 18.79
C LEU A 43 25.68 8.80 19.58
N THR A 44 26.67 8.18 18.99
CA THR A 44 27.99 7.90 19.62
C THR A 44 29.10 8.68 18.93
N ASN A 45 30.06 9.13 19.73
CA ASN A 45 31.28 9.79 19.27
C ASN A 45 32.45 8.81 19.38
N ALA A 46 32.96 8.33 18.23
CA ALA A 46 34.04 7.34 18.19
C ALA A 46 35.39 7.86 18.75
N THR A 47 35.54 9.18 18.86
CA THR A 47 36.75 9.80 19.39
C THR A 47 36.58 10.33 20.82
N SER A 48 35.44 10.09 21.44
CA SER A 48 35.17 10.54 22.80
C SER A 48 36.09 9.83 23.80
N THR A 49 36.70 10.60 24.67
CA THR A 49 37.53 10.11 25.77
C THR A 49 36.73 9.87 27.06
N SER A 50 35.57 10.52 27.17
CA SER A 50 34.64 10.38 28.30
C SER A 50 33.53 9.38 28.07
N GLY A 51 33.41 8.83 26.85
CA GLY A 51 32.27 7.99 26.45
C GLY A 51 30.97 8.79 26.24
N ALA A 52 31.09 10.08 25.91
CA ALA A 52 29.95 10.95 25.70
C ALA A 52 29.01 10.44 24.61
N LYS A 53 27.70 10.56 24.86
CA LYS A 53 26.62 10.10 23.96
C LYS A 53 25.47 11.09 23.96
N ILE A 54 24.70 11.09 22.89
CA ILE A 54 23.37 11.71 22.85
C ILE A 54 22.36 10.58 22.82
N ASN A 55 21.69 10.35 23.95
CA ASN A 55 20.81 9.19 24.12
C ASN A 55 19.44 9.43 23.43
N SER A 56 18.75 8.36 23.05
CA SER A 56 17.33 8.46 22.69
C SER A 56 16.54 9.00 23.90
N ILE A 57 15.50 9.82 23.63
CA ILE A 57 14.53 10.17 24.69
C ILE A 57 13.84 8.90 25.18
N SER A 58 13.41 8.90 26.44
CA SER A 58 12.76 7.72 27.06
C SER A 58 11.25 7.66 26.85
N SER A 59 10.63 8.81 26.58
CA SER A 59 9.19 8.95 26.35
C SER A 59 8.91 10.03 25.34
N ALA A 60 7.77 9.95 24.67
CA ALA A 60 7.34 10.98 23.72
C ALA A 60 7.11 12.32 24.43
N GLY A 61 7.46 13.40 23.73
CA GLY A 61 7.31 14.76 24.25
C GLY A 61 7.72 15.84 23.26
N SER A 62 7.51 17.09 23.65
CA SER A 62 7.96 18.25 22.86
C SER A 62 9.48 18.41 22.92
N LEU A 63 10.07 19.04 21.90
CA LEU A 63 11.52 19.28 21.89
C LEU A 63 12.01 20.11 23.09
N GLY A 64 11.16 21.01 23.60
CA GLY A 64 11.49 21.83 24.78
C GLY A 64 11.69 21.00 26.05
N ASP A 65 10.95 19.90 26.17
CA ASP A 65 10.94 19.02 27.33
C ASP A 65 12.06 17.98 27.34
N PHE A 66 12.86 17.91 26.29
CA PHE A 66 13.98 16.98 26.21
C PHE A 66 14.98 17.21 27.36
N SER A 67 15.44 16.11 27.93
CA SER A 67 16.65 16.15 28.77
C SER A 67 17.87 16.55 27.94
N ASN A 68 18.87 17.10 28.59
CA ASN A 68 20.13 17.42 27.91
C ASN A 68 20.79 16.15 27.33
N ASN A 69 21.41 16.27 26.17
CA ASN A 69 22.07 15.20 25.44
C ASN A 69 21.12 14.06 25.07
N THR A 70 19.91 14.43 24.60
CA THR A 70 18.95 13.48 24.07
C THR A 70 18.45 13.88 22.68
N TRP A 71 17.99 12.89 21.93
CA TRP A 71 17.42 13.04 20.61
C TRP A 71 16.22 12.12 20.40
N GLY A 72 15.37 12.48 19.44
CA GLY A 72 14.20 11.71 19.05
C GLY A 72 13.77 12.05 17.63
N TYR A 73 12.73 11.38 17.15
CA TYR A 73 12.15 11.63 15.84
C TYR A 73 10.67 12.04 15.94
N GLU A 74 10.24 12.85 15.00
CA GLU A 74 8.83 13.19 14.76
C GLU A 74 8.46 12.75 13.35
N PHE A 75 7.29 12.12 13.19
CA PHE A 75 6.74 11.78 11.89
C PHE A 75 5.49 12.63 11.59
N GLY A 76 5.46 13.23 10.40
CA GLY A 76 4.39 14.14 10.00
C GLY A 76 4.46 15.47 10.71
N ALA A 77 3.33 15.95 11.23
CA ALA A 77 3.20 17.25 11.91
C ALA A 77 2.66 17.08 13.34
N SER A 78 3.13 16.08 14.08
CA SER A 78 2.59 15.75 15.40
C SER A 78 2.97 16.70 16.50
N SER A 79 4.04 17.50 16.32
CA SER A 79 4.66 18.35 17.34
C SER A 79 5.25 17.59 18.54
N ASN A 80 5.15 16.27 18.57
CA ASN A 80 5.71 15.40 19.58
C ASN A 80 6.74 14.46 18.96
N TYR A 81 7.89 14.41 19.59
CA TYR A 81 8.96 13.50 19.24
C TYR A 81 8.78 12.17 19.97
N ALA A 82 9.12 11.09 19.32
CA ALA A 82 9.16 9.75 19.85
C ALA A 82 10.60 9.27 20.08
N PRO A 83 10.82 8.31 20.99
CA PRO A 83 12.11 7.64 21.16
C PRO A 83 12.58 6.98 19.86
N ILE A 84 13.88 6.97 19.63
CA ILE A 84 14.46 6.23 18.50
C ILE A 84 14.28 4.74 18.73
N PRO A 85 13.58 4.03 17.83
CA PRO A 85 13.37 2.59 18.00
C PRO A 85 14.63 1.79 17.66
N SER A 86 14.84 0.67 18.35
CA SER A 86 15.96 -0.22 18.06
C SER A 86 15.67 -1.13 16.85
N THR A 87 16.69 -1.88 16.40
CA THR A 87 16.52 -2.82 15.30
C THR A 87 15.59 -3.97 15.62
N SER A 88 15.52 -4.41 16.90
CA SER A 88 14.60 -5.48 17.33
C SER A 88 13.15 -5.01 17.51
N THR A 89 12.93 -3.71 17.66
CA THR A 89 11.61 -3.09 17.89
C THR A 89 11.38 -1.90 16.98
N PRO A 90 11.32 -2.11 15.63
CA PRO A 90 11.05 -1.03 14.67
C PRO A 90 9.70 -0.39 14.94
N ALA A 91 9.62 0.94 14.85
CA ALA A 91 8.36 1.65 14.94
C ALA A 91 7.67 1.70 13.58
N GLN A 92 6.41 1.30 13.52
CA GLN A 92 5.56 1.58 12.37
C GLN A 92 5.22 3.07 12.37
N ILE A 93 5.72 3.79 11.39
CA ILE A 93 5.51 5.25 11.26
C ILE A 93 4.37 5.60 10.33
N LEU A 94 4.07 4.71 9.36
CA LEU A 94 2.98 4.90 8.39
C LEU A 94 2.43 3.55 7.94
N GLN A 95 1.12 3.49 7.74
CA GLN A 95 0.45 2.41 7.02
C GLN A 95 -0.63 3.02 6.13
N THR A 96 -0.63 2.66 4.87
CA THR A 96 -1.64 3.07 3.89
C THR A 96 -2.52 1.88 3.51
N ALA A 97 -3.68 2.15 2.93
CA ALA A 97 -4.67 1.11 2.57
C ALA A 97 -4.98 1.09 1.06
N GLY A 98 -4.18 1.75 0.23
CA GLY A 98 -4.43 1.84 -1.21
C GLY A 98 -3.20 2.23 -2.01
N LYS A 99 -3.37 2.26 -3.34
CA LYS A 99 -2.38 2.81 -4.27
C LYS A 99 -2.04 4.25 -3.89
N THR A 100 -0.80 4.65 -4.12
CA THR A 100 -0.44 6.07 -3.99
C THR A 100 -0.98 6.86 -5.18
N ASN A 101 -1.39 8.10 -4.93
CA ASN A 101 -1.86 9.03 -5.98
C ASN A 101 -0.70 9.79 -6.67
N GLY A 102 0.45 9.16 -6.82
CA GLY A 102 1.67 9.81 -7.28
C GLY A 102 2.50 10.31 -6.09
N ASN A 103 3.15 11.41 -6.17
CA ASN A 103 4.18 11.89 -5.24
C ASN A 103 3.67 12.16 -3.80
N GLU A 104 3.32 11.13 -3.06
CA GLU A 104 2.98 11.24 -1.65
C GLU A 104 4.25 11.52 -0.82
N MET A 105 4.44 12.78 -0.48
CA MET A 105 5.57 13.24 0.31
C MET A 105 5.28 13.08 1.80
N ASN A 106 6.15 12.40 2.50
CA ASN A 106 6.14 12.24 3.94
C ASN A 106 7.35 12.91 4.55
N SER A 107 7.20 13.46 5.74
CA SER A 107 8.27 14.19 6.44
C SER A 107 8.61 13.55 7.78
N ILE A 108 9.89 13.55 8.08
CA ILE A 108 10.43 13.18 9.40
C ILE A 108 11.28 14.34 9.86
N LYS A 109 11.22 14.67 11.15
CA LYS A 109 12.16 15.56 11.81
C LYS A 109 12.92 14.81 12.88
N ILE A 110 14.21 15.07 12.94
CA ILE A 110 15.04 14.63 14.06
C ILE A 110 15.27 15.84 14.95
N GLY A 111 14.84 15.73 16.19
CA GLY A 111 15.06 16.75 17.22
C GLY A 111 16.12 16.33 18.21
N MET A 112 16.91 17.28 18.70
CA MET A 112 17.88 17.04 19.77
C MET A 112 18.05 18.26 20.67
N LYS A 113 18.42 17.99 21.93
CA LYS A 113 18.78 19.01 22.91
C LYS A 113 20.13 18.66 23.54
N LEU A 114 21.04 19.61 23.55
CA LEU A 114 22.42 19.39 23.94
C LEU A 114 22.79 20.20 25.20
N ALA A 115 23.72 19.69 25.99
CA ALA A 115 24.33 20.43 27.10
C ALA A 115 25.54 21.24 26.64
N ASP A 116 25.84 22.29 27.36
CA ASP A 116 27.04 23.13 27.10
C ASP A 116 28.36 22.38 27.29
N ASN A 117 28.36 21.37 28.15
CA ASN A 117 29.51 20.53 28.47
C ASN A 117 29.60 19.23 27.69
N LEU A 118 28.80 19.05 26.64
CA LEU A 118 28.95 17.91 25.75
C LEU A 118 30.32 17.94 25.10
N GLU A 119 31.07 16.84 25.20
CA GLU A 119 32.38 16.68 24.56
C GLU A 119 32.29 16.99 23.06
N SER A 120 33.20 17.76 22.54
CA SER A 120 33.23 18.09 21.12
C SER A 120 33.57 16.87 20.26
N GLY A 121 32.97 16.75 19.08
CA GLY A 121 33.22 15.65 18.15
C GLY A 121 32.03 15.34 17.25
N ASN A 122 32.17 14.27 16.48
CA ASN A 122 31.12 13.80 15.58
C ASN A 122 30.28 12.73 16.26
N TYR A 123 29.01 13.02 16.48
CA TYR A 123 28.03 12.08 17.04
C TYR A 123 27.21 11.46 15.93
N THR A 124 27.27 10.14 15.78
CA THR A 124 26.65 9.43 14.66
C THR A 124 25.80 8.25 15.13
N ASN A 125 24.75 7.99 14.40
CA ASN A 125 24.00 6.75 14.36
C ASN A 125 23.43 6.57 12.95
N LYS A 126 23.01 5.37 12.61
CA LYS A 126 22.38 5.06 11.33
C LYS A 126 20.93 4.66 11.57
N LEU A 127 20.01 5.37 10.91
CA LEU A 127 18.61 5.06 10.91
C LEU A 127 18.23 4.31 9.61
N ILE A 128 17.36 3.32 9.73
CA ILE A 128 16.81 2.53 8.65
C ILE A 128 15.34 2.88 8.48
N LEU A 129 14.98 3.31 7.28
CA LEU A 129 13.60 3.41 6.83
C LEU A 129 13.32 2.18 5.95
N SER A 130 12.34 1.38 6.34
CA SER A 130 11.92 0.20 5.58
C SER A 130 10.52 0.37 5.07
N PHE A 131 10.28 -0.07 3.83
CA PHE A 131 9.00 0.00 3.16
C PHE A 131 8.62 -1.41 2.69
N VAL A 132 7.46 -1.87 3.10
CA VAL A 132 6.95 -3.20 2.75
C VAL A 132 5.55 -3.05 2.19
N SER A 133 5.30 -3.61 1.00
CA SER A 133 3.94 -3.70 0.44
C SER A 133 3.05 -4.50 1.37
N ASN A 134 1.86 -4.00 1.64
CA ASN A 134 0.87 -4.76 2.40
C ASN A 134 0.45 -6.03 1.62
N PRO A 135 0.09 -7.11 2.31
CA PRO A 135 -0.37 -8.33 1.64
C PRO A 135 -1.53 -8.05 0.70
N TYR A 136 -1.46 -8.61 -0.51
CA TYR A 136 -2.48 -8.48 -1.52
C TYR A 136 -2.76 -9.84 -2.15
N THR A 137 -4.05 -10.22 -2.22
CA THR A 137 -4.49 -11.41 -2.94
C THR A 137 -5.16 -10.96 -4.24
N PRO A 138 -4.63 -11.34 -5.42
CA PRO A 138 -5.23 -11.00 -6.70
C PRO A 138 -6.66 -11.55 -6.82
N ILE A 139 -7.53 -10.76 -7.45
CA ILE A 139 -8.97 -11.09 -7.61
C ILE A 139 -9.41 -10.93 -9.06
N ALA A 140 -10.41 -11.73 -9.47
CA ALA A 140 -11.13 -11.55 -10.72
C ALA A 140 -12.45 -10.80 -10.43
N ILE A 141 -12.70 -9.72 -11.16
CA ILE A 141 -13.90 -8.90 -11.04
C ILE A 141 -14.55 -8.77 -12.41
N MET A 142 -15.84 -9.09 -12.52
CA MET A 142 -16.59 -8.85 -13.74
C MET A 142 -16.84 -7.37 -13.95
N THR A 143 -16.94 -6.96 -15.21
CA THR A 143 -17.27 -5.60 -15.61
C THR A 143 -18.65 -5.16 -15.10
N GLU A 144 -18.97 -3.88 -15.21
CA GLU A 144 -20.29 -3.32 -14.86
C GLU A 144 -21.43 -4.03 -15.59
N GLY A 145 -22.60 -4.10 -14.94
CA GLY A 145 -23.74 -4.87 -15.43
C GLY A 145 -24.23 -4.48 -16.81
N LEU A 146 -24.24 -3.20 -17.18
CA LEU A 146 -24.63 -2.74 -18.51
C LEU A 146 -23.61 -3.09 -19.59
N ASP A 147 -22.32 -2.99 -19.30
CA ASP A 147 -21.25 -3.39 -20.22
C ASP A 147 -21.26 -4.92 -20.41
N PHE A 148 -21.39 -5.67 -19.30
CA PHE A 148 -21.57 -7.12 -19.35
C PHE A 148 -22.75 -7.51 -20.24
N ASN A 149 -23.93 -6.91 -20.02
CA ASN A 149 -25.14 -7.18 -20.78
C ASN A 149 -24.95 -6.89 -22.29
N THR A 150 -24.29 -5.78 -22.61
CA THR A 150 -23.98 -5.42 -24.00
C THR A 150 -23.08 -6.46 -24.67
N LYS A 151 -22.03 -6.89 -23.97
CA LYS A 151 -21.11 -7.94 -24.45
C LYS A 151 -21.80 -9.29 -24.59
N LEU A 152 -22.62 -9.68 -23.61
CA LEU A 152 -23.41 -10.91 -23.63
C LEU A 152 -24.35 -10.93 -24.85
N LYS A 153 -25.15 -9.89 -25.03
CA LYS A 153 -26.08 -9.78 -26.17
C LYS A 153 -25.38 -9.77 -27.52
N SER A 154 -24.16 -9.22 -27.59
CA SER A 154 -23.38 -9.21 -28.83
C SER A 154 -22.95 -10.60 -29.32
N LEU A 155 -23.11 -11.62 -28.48
CA LEU A 155 -22.85 -13.02 -28.82
C LEU A 155 -24.07 -13.72 -29.44
N GLU A 156 -25.26 -13.15 -29.27
CA GLU A 156 -26.49 -13.69 -29.83
C GLU A 156 -26.63 -13.38 -31.33
N THR A 157 -27.35 -14.23 -32.01
CA THR A 157 -27.85 -13.97 -33.35
C THR A 157 -29.40 -14.05 -33.37
N TYR A 158 -30.01 -13.74 -34.52
CA TYR A 158 -31.47 -13.87 -34.65
C TYR A 158 -31.97 -15.30 -34.37
N THR A 159 -31.17 -16.30 -34.77
CA THR A 159 -31.54 -17.73 -34.70
C THR A 159 -30.93 -18.44 -33.49
N ASN A 160 -29.91 -17.90 -32.89
CA ASN A 160 -29.23 -18.52 -31.73
C ASN A 160 -29.26 -17.56 -30.54
N LYS A 161 -30.11 -17.89 -29.59
CA LYS A 161 -30.29 -17.14 -28.35
C LYS A 161 -29.60 -17.84 -27.21
N ILE A 162 -29.10 -17.07 -26.23
CA ILE A 162 -28.50 -17.59 -25.00
C ILE A 162 -29.61 -18.01 -24.08
N GLU A 163 -29.61 -19.31 -23.68
CA GLU A 163 -30.55 -19.89 -22.72
C GLU A 163 -29.89 -20.19 -21.36
N HIS A 164 -28.56 -20.34 -21.34
CA HIS A 164 -27.82 -20.69 -20.14
C HIS A 164 -26.57 -19.83 -19.99
N PHE A 165 -26.14 -19.63 -18.74
CA PHE A 165 -24.88 -18.97 -18.41
C PHE A 165 -24.10 -19.83 -17.40
N LYS A 166 -22.83 -20.16 -17.69
CA LYS A 166 -22.04 -21.07 -16.87
C LYS A 166 -20.56 -20.70 -16.84
N LYS A 167 -19.91 -21.00 -15.71
CA LYS A 167 -18.45 -21.01 -15.64
C LYS A 167 -17.89 -22.23 -16.36
N SER A 168 -16.91 -22.02 -17.21
CA SER A 168 -16.12 -23.08 -17.84
C SER A 168 -14.90 -23.40 -17.00
N THR A 169 -14.52 -24.66 -16.95
CA THR A 169 -13.25 -25.11 -16.36
C THR A 169 -12.09 -25.09 -17.36
N VAL A 170 -12.38 -24.80 -18.64
CA VAL A 170 -11.41 -24.78 -19.74
C VAL A 170 -11.50 -23.46 -20.46
N ALA A 171 -10.33 -22.89 -20.79
CA ALA A 171 -10.25 -21.65 -21.57
C ALA A 171 -10.86 -21.85 -23.00
N PRO A 172 -11.45 -20.79 -23.58
CA PRO A 172 -11.99 -20.86 -24.94
C PRO A 172 -10.89 -21.10 -25.98
N ALA A 173 -11.21 -21.84 -27.03
CA ALA A 173 -10.29 -22.02 -28.14
C ALA A 173 -10.06 -20.68 -28.88
N ALA A 174 -8.85 -20.49 -29.43
CA ALA A 174 -8.46 -19.26 -30.12
C ALA A 174 -9.34 -18.90 -31.32
N SER A 175 -10.08 -19.87 -31.88
CA SER A 175 -11.00 -19.66 -33.01
C SER A 175 -12.39 -19.16 -32.61
N MET A 176 -12.69 -19.10 -31.31
CA MET A 176 -14.01 -18.68 -30.82
C MET A 176 -14.12 -17.14 -30.78
N ASN A 177 -15.36 -16.64 -30.97
CA ASN A 177 -15.68 -15.23 -30.76
C ASN A 177 -15.73 -14.96 -29.24
N VAL A 178 -14.63 -14.45 -28.69
CA VAL A 178 -14.46 -14.21 -27.26
C VAL A 178 -14.61 -12.71 -26.99
N LYS A 179 -15.27 -12.38 -25.89
CA LYS A 179 -15.35 -11.03 -25.30
C LYS A 179 -14.64 -11.04 -23.97
N ASN A 180 -13.90 -9.99 -23.67
CA ASN A 180 -13.34 -9.73 -22.37
C ASN A 180 -14.39 -9.02 -21.51
N ILE A 181 -14.67 -9.57 -20.34
CA ILE A 181 -15.70 -9.07 -19.42
C ILE A 181 -15.12 -8.78 -18.03
N GLU A 182 -13.82 -8.66 -17.92
CA GLU A 182 -13.18 -8.18 -16.70
C GLU A 182 -13.37 -6.67 -16.52
N ASP A 183 -13.45 -6.27 -15.26
CA ASP A 183 -13.38 -4.89 -14.82
C ASP A 183 -11.93 -4.37 -14.90
N GLU A 184 -11.75 -3.06 -14.99
CA GLU A 184 -10.41 -2.44 -14.98
C GLU A 184 -9.65 -2.70 -13.67
N GLU A 185 -10.37 -2.98 -12.59
CA GLU A 185 -9.84 -3.34 -11.28
C GLU A 185 -9.57 -4.86 -11.15
N SER A 186 -9.90 -5.68 -12.15
CA SER A 186 -9.62 -7.11 -12.14
C SER A 186 -8.14 -7.39 -12.39
N ASP A 187 -7.57 -8.32 -11.62
CA ASP A 187 -6.19 -8.78 -11.83
C ASP A 187 -6.09 -9.91 -12.86
N TYR A 188 -7.23 -10.47 -13.24
CA TYR A 188 -7.31 -11.58 -14.17
C TYR A 188 -8.24 -11.24 -15.32
N GLU A 189 -7.90 -11.72 -16.51
CA GLU A 189 -8.80 -11.72 -17.65
C GLU A 189 -10.01 -12.61 -17.36
N ILE A 190 -11.20 -12.16 -17.79
CA ILE A 190 -12.41 -12.95 -17.75
C ILE A 190 -12.97 -13.03 -19.18
N LYS A 191 -12.90 -14.20 -19.75
CA LYS A 191 -13.30 -14.47 -21.16
C LYS A 191 -14.72 -14.97 -21.21
N LEU A 192 -15.53 -14.37 -22.07
CA LEU A 192 -16.93 -14.76 -22.32
C LEU A 192 -17.10 -15.21 -23.77
N TRP A 193 -17.77 -16.33 -24.00
CA TRP A 193 -18.12 -16.79 -25.35
C TRP A 193 -19.45 -17.56 -25.32
N PHE A 194 -20.02 -17.77 -26.50
CA PHE A 194 -21.28 -18.50 -26.66
C PHE A 194 -21.05 -19.78 -27.44
N ASN A 195 -21.64 -20.88 -26.95
CA ASN A 195 -21.73 -22.15 -27.66
C ASN A 195 -23.17 -22.34 -28.19
N PRO A 196 -23.39 -22.23 -29.51
CA PRO A 196 -24.73 -22.33 -30.08
C PRO A 196 -25.31 -23.74 -30.02
N THR A 197 -24.49 -24.79 -29.79
CA THR A 197 -24.97 -26.20 -29.76
C THR A 197 -25.78 -26.47 -28.50
N ASP A 198 -25.34 -25.96 -27.35
CA ASP A 198 -26.00 -26.10 -26.06
C ASP A 198 -26.64 -24.79 -25.57
N LYS A 199 -26.63 -23.75 -26.41
CA LYS A 199 -27.19 -22.42 -26.17
C LYS A 199 -26.66 -21.75 -24.89
N THR A 200 -25.42 -22.06 -24.51
CA THR A 200 -24.80 -21.61 -23.28
C THR A 200 -23.77 -20.52 -23.55
N ALA A 201 -23.88 -19.42 -22.82
CA ALA A 201 -22.79 -18.47 -22.68
C ALA A 201 -21.88 -18.95 -21.54
N TYR A 202 -20.64 -19.17 -21.90
CA TYR A 202 -19.61 -19.61 -20.95
C TYR A 202 -18.70 -18.44 -20.62
N TYR A 203 -18.26 -18.38 -19.36
CA TYR A 203 -17.13 -17.54 -18.99
C TYR A 203 -15.99 -18.39 -18.39
N TYR A 204 -14.76 -17.89 -18.54
CA TYR A 204 -13.57 -18.52 -18.00
C TYR A 204 -12.64 -17.47 -17.40
N THR A 205 -12.07 -17.79 -16.26
CA THR A 205 -10.94 -17.09 -15.63
C THR A 205 -10.17 -18.09 -14.78
N GLU A 206 -8.89 -17.83 -14.54
CA GLU A 206 -8.03 -18.73 -13.75
C GLU A 206 -8.51 -18.95 -12.31
N PRO A 207 -8.82 -17.89 -11.51
CA PRO A 207 -9.25 -18.09 -10.13
C PRO A 207 -10.63 -18.73 -10.06
N GLU A 208 -10.82 -19.52 -9.00
CA GLU A 208 -12.11 -20.17 -8.73
C GLU A 208 -13.20 -19.14 -8.42
N LYS A 209 -12.87 -18.12 -7.62
CA LYS A 209 -13.80 -17.05 -7.25
C LYS A 209 -13.73 -15.91 -8.24
N VAL A 210 -14.93 -15.44 -8.61
CA VAL A 210 -15.13 -14.21 -9.39
C VAL A 210 -16.05 -13.29 -8.60
N TYR A 211 -15.68 -12.04 -8.52
CA TYR A 211 -16.49 -11.01 -7.86
C TYR A 211 -17.29 -10.25 -8.91
N LEU A 212 -18.50 -9.87 -8.53
CA LEU A 212 -19.28 -8.93 -9.33
C LEU A 212 -18.80 -7.50 -9.08
N ASN A 213 -18.89 -6.66 -10.11
CA ASN A 213 -18.71 -5.22 -9.95
C ASN A 213 -19.77 -4.65 -8.99
N THR A 214 -19.44 -3.57 -8.31
CA THR A 214 -20.38 -2.85 -7.42
C THR A 214 -21.65 -2.41 -8.16
N TYR A 215 -21.56 -2.13 -9.46
CA TYR A 215 -22.65 -1.76 -10.36
C TYR A 215 -23.08 -2.94 -11.25
N SER A 216 -23.29 -4.12 -10.67
CA SER A 216 -23.63 -5.36 -11.39
C SER A 216 -25.12 -5.49 -11.77
N GLN A 217 -25.96 -4.51 -11.46
CA GLN A 217 -27.35 -4.49 -11.87
C GLN A 217 -27.49 -4.52 -13.40
N HIS A 218 -28.58 -5.15 -13.88
CA HIS A 218 -28.90 -5.28 -15.30
C HIS A 218 -27.99 -6.19 -16.14
N MET A 219 -27.10 -6.98 -15.53
CA MET A 219 -26.26 -7.95 -16.26
C MET A 219 -27.03 -8.81 -17.24
N PHE A 220 -28.22 -9.28 -16.83
CA PHE A 220 -29.10 -10.16 -17.62
C PHE A 220 -30.38 -9.45 -18.09
N HIS A 221 -30.41 -8.10 -18.11
CA HIS A 221 -31.59 -7.37 -18.51
C HIS A 221 -31.93 -7.58 -19.99
N ALA A 222 -33.19 -7.92 -20.31
CA ALA A 222 -33.70 -8.17 -21.64
C ALA A 222 -32.83 -9.12 -22.49
N VAL A 223 -32.20 -10.13 -21.89
CA VAL A 223 -31.80 -11.35 -22.55
C VAL A 223 -33.11 -12.10 -22.81
N TYR A 224 -33.59 -12.05 -24.04
CA TYR A 224 -34.89 -12.62 -24.42
C TYR A 224 -34.90 -14.12 -24.18
N ASP A 225 -35.95 -14.59 -23.53
CA ASP A 225 -36.26 -15.99 -23.27
C ASP A 225 -35.32 -16.74 -22.30
N TYR A 226 -34.75 -16.04 -21.33
CA TYR A 226 -34.13 -16.72 -20.21
C TYR A 226 -35.24 -17.37 -19.31
N VAL A 227 -35.54 -18.61 -19.55
CA VAL A 227 -36.56 -19.43 -18.83
C VAL A 227 -35.84 -20.47 -17.97
N GLY A 228 -34.69 -20.19 -17.45
CA GLY A 228 -33.95 -21.10 -16.58
C GLY A 228 -33.86 -20.57 -15.14
N PRO A 229 -33.79 -21.46 -14.14
CA PRO A 229 -33.51 -21.03 -12.78
C PRO A 229 -32.11 -20.42 -12.69
N LEU A 230 -32.00 -19.25 -12.08
CA LEU A 230 -30.72 -18.55 -11.75
C LEU A 230 -29.87 -19.33 -10.71
N GLY A 231 -30.07 -20.66 -10.60
CA GLY A 231 -29.62 -21.44 -9.47
C GLY A 231 -28.25 -22.10 -9.57
N ASP A 232 -27.51 -21.94 -10.68
CA ASP A 232 -26.21 -22.61 -10.87
C ASP A 232 -25.05 -21.61 -11.01
N TYR A 233 -25.05 -20.54 -10.21
CA TYR A 233 -23.98 -19.53 -10.19
C TYR A 233 -23.00 -19.77 -9.03
#